data_62fe04e86f1b802333af58dfb405b48c
#
_entry.id   62fe04e86f1b802333af58dfb405b48c
#
_cell.length_a   1.000
_cell.length_b   1.000
_cell.length_c   1.000
_cell.angle_alpha   90.00
_cell.angle_beta   90.00
_cell.angle_gamma   90.00
#
_symmetry.space_group_name_H-M   'P 1'
#
loop_
_entity.id
_entity.type
_entity.pdbx_description
1 polymer ?
#
loop_
_entity_poly.entity_id
_entity_poly.type
_entity_poly.pdbx_seq_one_letter_code
_entity_poly.pdbx_strand_id
1 'polypeptide(L)'
;MVDTSDLLGSLMSQLGGGGVDRIARSVGVSGGDVTNVLAGALPAMMAGLTRNASSSGGASALLGALDRDHDGSILDDVMGYLGGGGNLAGGAGILGHLFGGRQANVEQAVSRSSGVDMGSVTKIMAMVAPLIMGSLGKAKQKQGFDASELAAALGQQEKVARKASPTAVDMFSSLLDSDGDGSSMDDIVKMGSGLLGGLFGGK
;
A
#
# COMPACT_ATOMS: atom_id res chain seq x y z
N MET A 1 21.90 9.56 4.18
CA MET A 1 20.56 10.04 3.84
C MET A 1 20.01 9.01 2.88
N VAL A 2 19.04 8.23 3.32
CA VAL A 2 18.46 7.16 2.50
C VAL A 2 17.51 7.84 1.50
N ASP A 3 17.86 7.77 0.22
CA ASP A 3 17.03 8.33 -0.85
C ASP A 3 15.92 7.31 -1.19
N THR A 4 14.86 7.34 -0.40
CA THR A 4 13.68 6.48 -0.57
C THR A 4 12.76 6.96 -1.68
N SER A 5 13.01 8.15 -2.25
CA SER A 5 12.29 8.68 -3.42
C SER A 5 12.43 7.75 -4.63
N ASP A 6 13.45 6.90 -4.63
CA ASP A 6 13.81 6.01 -5.73
C ASP A 6 12.97 4.71 -5.78
N LEU A 7 12.33 4.31 -4.67
CA LEU A 7 11.60 3.04 -4.63
C LEU A 7 10.31 3.08 -5.45
N LEU A 8 9.48 4.09 -5.21
CA LEU A 8 8.25 4.30 -5.97
C LEU A 8 8.56 4.70 -7.42
N GLY A 9 9.58 5.53 -7.63
CA GLY A 9 10.04 5.92 -8.97
C GLY A 9 10.53 4.73 -9.78
N SER A 10 11.35 3.86 -9.20
CA SER A 10 11.83 2.64 -9.83
C SER A 10 10.69 1.67 -10.15
N LEU A 11 9.74 1.48 -9.22
CA LEU A 11 8.57 0.64 -9.44
C LEU A 11 7.69 1.20 -10.55
N MET A 12 7.40 2.50 -10.52
CA MET A 12 6.61 3.17 -11.55
C MET A 12 7.28 3.14 -12.92
N SER A 13 8.62 3.27 -12.98
CA SER A 13 9.40 3.14 -14.23
C SER A 13 9.30 1.71 -14.80
N GLN A 14 9.40 0.69 -13.95
CA GLN A 14 9.30 -0.71 -14.36
C GLN A 14 7.86 -1.07 -14.79
N LEU A 15 6.86 -0.56 -14.10
CA LEU A 15 5.46 -0.73 -14.50
C LEU A 15 5.13 0.07 -15.75
N GLY A 16 5.72 1.28 -15.93
CA GLY A 16 5.54 2.12 -17.12
C GLY A 16 6.10 1.53 -18.42
N GLY A 17 7.10 0.65 -18.32
CA GLY A 17 7.72 -0.07 -19.47
C GLY A 17 6.86 -1.22 -20.04
N GLY A 18 5.53 -1.16 -19.95
CA GLY A 18 4.60 -2.19 -20.43
C GLY A 18 4.04 -3.10 -19.33
N GLY A 19 4.43 -2.89 -18.07
CA GLY A 19 3.91 -3.63 -16.92
C GLY A 19 2.42 -3.39 -16.72
N VAL A 20 1.97 -2.12 -16.84
CA VAL A 20 0.55 -1.75 -16.76
C VAL A 20 -0.27 -2.50 -17.82
N ASP A 21 0.20 -2.57 -19.06
CA ASP A 21 -0.49 -3.27 -20.13
C ASP A 21 -0.55 -4.78 -19.90
N ARG A 22 0.48 -5.35 -19.27
CA ARG A 22 0.47 -6.77 -18.93
C ARG A 22 -0.50 -7.09 -17.82
N ILE A 23 -0.54 -6.28 -16.76
CA ILE A 23 -1.54 -6.39 -15.69
C ILE A 23 -2.94 -6.26 -16.30
N ALA A 24 -3.16 -5.23 -17.13
CA ALA A 24 -4.44 -4.98 -17.79
C ALA A 24 -4.93 -6.20 -18.57
N ARG A 25 -4.08 -6.80 -19.39
CA ARG A 25 -4.40 -8.02 -20.14
C ARG A 25 -4.65 -9.22 -19.23
N SER A 26 -3.86 -9.39 -18.18
CA SER A 26 -3.99 -10.52 -17.25
C SER A 26 -5.29 -10.47 -16.44
N VAL A 27 -5.72 -9.27 -16.08
CA VAL A 27 -6.95 -9.05 -15.28
C VAL A 27 -8.19 -8.90 -16.16
N GLY A 28 -8.03 -8.45 -17.41
CA GLY A 28 -9.13 -8.21 -18.35
C GLY A 28 -9.73 -6.80 -18.22
N VAL A 29 -8.92 -5.81 -17.86
CA VAL A 29 -9.32 -4.39 -17.71
C VAL A 29 -8.48 -3.49 -18.63
N SER A 30 -8.78 -2.19 -18.70
CA SER A 30 -7.96 -1.25 -19.44
C SER A 30 -6.67 -0.85 -18.68
N GLY A 31 -5.65 -0.36 -19.40
CA GLY A 31 -4.45 0.21 -18.75
C GLY A 31 -4.77 1.43 -17.89
N GLY A 32 -5.79 2.21 -18.27
CA GLY A 32 -6.30 3.32 -17.47
C GLY A 32 -6.88 2.85 -16.14
N ASP A 33 -7.65 1.76 -16.14
CA ASP A 33 -8.19 1.16 -14.92
C ASP A 33 -7.08 0.69 -13.97
N VAL A 34 -6.04 0.03 -14.51
CA VAL A 34 -4.86 -0.36 -13.72
C VAL A 34 -4.20 0.85 -13.10
N THR A 35 -4.00 1.92 -13.88
CA THR A 35 -3.40 3.16 -13.37
C THR A 35 -4.23 3.79 -12.25
N ASN A 36 -5.56 3.82 -12.41
CA ASN A 36 -6.47 4.33 -11.39
C ASN A 36 -6.44 3.49 -10.11
N VAL A 37 -6.41 2.16 -10.24
CA VAL A 37 -6.25 1.25 -9.09
C VAL A 37 -4.91 1.49 -8.40
N LEU A 38 -3.80 1.59 -9.14
CA LEU A 38 -2.48 1.83 -8.56
C LEU A 38 -2.40 3.17 -7.82
N ALA A 39 -3.08 4.20 -8.30
CA ALA A 39 -3.12 5.50 -7.63
C ALA A 39 -3.71 5.43 -6.20
N GLY A 40 -4.66 4.54 -5.96
CA GLY A 40 -5.22 4.28 -4.63
C GLY A 40 -4.48 3.16 -3.87
N ALA A 41 -4.13 2.08 -4.56
CA ALA A 41 -3.54 0.89 -3.94
C ALA A 41 -2.12 1.14 -3.41
N LEU A 42 -1.26 1.88 -4.13
CA LEU A 42 0.12 2.11 -3.70
C LEU A 42 0.19 2.88 -2.36
N PRO A 43 -0.53 4.01 -2.17
CA PRO A 43 -0.58 4.67 -0.86
C PRO A 43 -1.12 3.77 0.25
N ALA A 44 -2.17 2.98 -0.03
CA ALA A 44 -2.74 2.07 0.95
C ALA A 44 -1.74 0.99 1.39
N MET A 45 -1.02 0.38 0.43
CA MET A 45 0.01 -0.61 0.71
C MET A 45 1.17 -0.01 1.50
N MET A 46 1.61 1.20 1.17
CA MET A 46 2.66 1.89 1.90
C MET A 46 2.24 2.19 3.35
N ALA A 47 1.01 2.66 3.57
CA ALA A 47 0.47 2.87 4.91
C ALA A 47 0.41 1.56 5.71
N GLY A 48 -0.02 0.45 5.08
CA GLY A 48 0.00 -0.88 5.69
C GLY A 48 1.41 -1.34 6.07
N LEU A 49 2.40 -1.14 5.18
CA LEU A 49 3.81 -1.47 5.45
C LEU A 49 4.37 -0.66 6.63
N THR A 50 4.13 0.66 6.62
CA THR A 50 4.58 1.54 7.71
C THR A 50 3.97 1.12 9.04
N ARG A 51 2.67 0.84 9.07
CA ARG A 51 1.98 0.37 10.28
C ARG A 51 2.57 -0.95 10.79
N ASN A 52 2.75 -1.94 9.89
CA ASN A 52 3.37 -3.21 10.28
C ASN A 52 4.78 -3.00 10.83
N ALA A 53 5.61 -2.20 10.17
CA ALA A 53 6.97 -1.91 10.62
C ALA A 53 7.03 -1.14 11.93
N SER A 54 5.99 -0.35 12.26
CA SER A 54 5.89 0.39 13.53
C SER A 54 5.41 -0.47 14.69
N SER A 55 4.87 -1.67 14.44
CA SER A 55 4.43 -2.59 15.50
C SER A 55 5.61 -3.26 16.18
N SER A 56 5.40 -3.71 17.43
CA SER A 56 6.44 -4.43 18.19
C SER A 56 6.86 -5.71 17.44
N GLY A 57 8.13 -5.77 17.02
CA GLY A 57 8.66 -6.89 16.23
C GLY A 57 8.29 -6.89 14.75
N GLY A 58 7.39 -6.00 14.30
CA GLY A 58 6.91 -5.97 12.91
C GLY A 58 8.00 -5.63 11.90
N ALA A 59 8.86 -4.66 12.21
CA ALA A 59 10.01 -4.35 11.35
C ALA A 59 10.97 -5.53 11.19
N SER A 60 11.24 -6.26 12.28
CA SER A 60 12.08 -7.47 12.23
C SER A 60 11.42 -8.60 11.46
N ALA A 61 10.10 -8.79 11.60
CA ALA A 61 9.34 -9.77 10.82
C ALA A 61 9.34 -9.42 9.33
N LEU A 62 9.18 -8.13 9.00
CA LEU A 62 9.24 -7.64 7.62
C LEU A 62 10.63 -7.86 7.02
N LEU A 63 11.71 -7.54 7.75
CA LEU A 63 13.08 -7.84 7.31
C LEU A 63 13.28 -9.33 7.04
N GLY A 64 12.81 -10.18 7.95
CA GLY A 64 12.90 -11.63 7.77
C GLY A 64 12.12 -12.13 6.54
N ALA A 65 10.99 -11.52 6.19
CA ALA A 65 10.25 -11.83 4.97
C ALA A 65 11.00 -11.35 3.71
N LEU A 66 11.64 -10.17 3.78
CA LEU A 66 12.45 -9.65 2.67
C LEU A 66 13.67 -10.55 2.40
N ASP A 67 14.30 -11.10 3.46
CA ASP A 67 15.47 -11.96 3.32
C ASP A 67 15.14 -13.35 2.76
N ARG A 68 13.99 -13.89 3.11
CA ARG A 68 13.62 -15.27 2.73
C ARG A 68 12.91 -15.36 1.38
N ASP A 69 11.98 -14.43 1.15
CA ASP A 69 10.98 -14.60 0.11
C ASP A 69 10.96 -13.44 -0.91
N HIS A 70 11.60 -12.31 -0.58
CA HIS A 70 11.49 -11.07 -1.36
C HIS A 70 12.84 -10.34 -1.49
N ASP A 71 13.87 -11.05 -1.89
CA ASP A 71 15.24 -10.54 -2.05
C ASP A 71 15.42 -9.54 -3.20
N GLY A 72 14.36 -9.29 -3.96
CA GLY A 72 14.37 -8.37 -5.10
C GLY A 72 14.60 -9.05 -6.45
N SER A 73 14.86 -10.34 -6.50
CA SER A 73 15.06 -11.10 -7.76
C SER A 73 13.86 -11.01 -8.72
N ILE A 74 12.65 -10.88 -8.17
CA ILE A 74 11.42 -10.67 -8.98
C ILE A 74 11.50 -9.43 -9.88
N LEU A 75 12.32 -8.43 -9.53
CA LEU A 75 12.50 -7.21 -10.31
C LEU A 75 13.45 -7.39 -11.49
N ASP A 76 14.17 -8.49 -11.56
CA ASP A 76 15.08 -8.78 -12.67
C ASP A 76 14.30 -9.30 -13.89
N ASP A 77 13.09 -9.87 -13.67
CA ASP A 77 12.16 -10.26 -14.75
C ASP A 77 10.69 -9.92 -14.39
N VAL A 78 10.40 -8.65 -14.18
CA VAL A 78 9.02 -8.15 -13.95
C VAL A 78 8.09 -8.53 -15.11
N MET A 79 8.60 -8.48 -16.34
CA MET A 79 7.78 -8.74 -17.53
C MET A 79 7.41 -10.22 -17.64
N GLY A 80 8.31 -11.13 -17.31
CA GLY A 80 8.02 -12.57 -17.22
C GLY A 80 7.05 -12.88 -16.09
N TYR A 81 7.27 -12.29 -14.92
CA TYR A 81 6.38 -12.43 -13.77
C TYR A 81 4.94 -11.98 -14.10
N LEU A 82 4.77 -10.78 -14.63
CA LEU A 82 3.45 -10.26 -14.99
C LEU A 82 2.84 -11.00 -16.19
N GLY A 83 3.67 -11.46 -17.13
CA GLY A 83 3.24 -12.22 -18.31
C GLY A 83 2.69 -13.61 -17.98
N GLY A 84 3.17 -14.21 -16.88
CA GLY A 84 2.66 -15.45 -16.32
C GLY A 84 1.39 -15.28 -15.45
N GLY A 85 0.82 -14.07 -15.38
CA GLY A 85 -0.36 -13.77 -14.55
C GLY A 85 -0.01 -13.43 -13.09
N GLY A 86 1.27 -13.32 -12.77
CA GLY A 86 1.75 -13.05 -11.42
C GLY A 86 1.54 -14.23 -10.46
N ASN A 87 2.04 -14.11 -9.25
CA ASN A 87 1.75 -15.05 -8.17
C ASN A 87 0.59 -14.52 -7.31
N LEU A 88 -0.65 -14.70 -7.79
CA LEU A 88 -1.84 -14.20 -7.10
C LEU A 88 -1.99 -14.77 -5.68
N ALA A 89 -1.65 -16.04 -5.46
CA ALA A 89 -1.73 -16.65 -4.13
C ALA A 89 -0.70 -16.05 -3.16
N GLY A 90 0.54 -15.88 -3.61
CA GLY A 90 1.58 -15.21 -2.83
C GLY A 90 1.24 -13.76 -2.55
N GLY A 91 0.75 -13.05 -3.57
CA GLY A 91 0.29 -11.66 -3.42
C GLY A 91 -0.87 -11.51 -2.46
N ALA A 92 -1.88 -12.39 -2.52
CA ALA A 92 -2.98 -12.41 -1.57
C ALA A 92 -2.48 -12.67 -0.13
N GLY A 93 -1.49 -13.55 0.05
CA GLY A 93 -0.84 -13.77 1.34
C GLY A 93 -0.17 -12.50 1.87
N ILE A 94 0.55 -11.76 1.02
CA ILE A 94 1.16 -10.47 1.37
C ILE A 94 0.08 -9.48 1.80
N LEU A 95 -1.01 -9.34 1.02
CA LEU A 95 -2.12 -8.44 1.35
C LEU A 95 -2.78 -8.82 2.67
N GLY A 96 -2.96 -10.13 2.94
CA GLY A 96 -3.47 -10.64 4.21
C GLY A 96 -2.59 -10.26 5.40
N HIS A 97 -1.27 -10.36 5.27
CA HIS A 97 -0.33 -9.90 6.29
C HIS A 97 -0.32 -8.39 6.44
N LEU A 98 -0.46 -7.66 5.33
CA LEU A 98 -0.38 -6.21 5.31
C LEU A 98 -1.60 -5.55 5.95
N PHE A 99 -2.78 -6.05 5.64
CA PHE A 99 -4.06 -5.45 6.03
C PHE A 99 -4.83 -6.25 7.09
N GLY A 100 -4.52 -7.53 7.25
CA GLY A 100 -5.23 -8.41 8.18
C GLY A 100 -6.73 -8.44 7.88
N GLY A 101 -7.54 -8.36 8.92
CA GLY A 101 -9.01 -8.35 8.79
C GLY A 101 -9.59 -7.13 8.05
N ARG A 102 -8.76 -6.12 7.72
CA ARG A 102 -9.19 -4.90 7.01
C ARG A 102 -8.98 -4.96 5.50
N GLN A 103 -8.44 -6.05 4.98
CA GLN A 103 -8.14 -6.19 3.55
C GLN A 103 -9.35 -5.85 2.67
N ALA A 104 -10.52 -6.42 2.98
CA ALA A 104 -11.74 -6.16 2.22
C ALA A 104 -12.15 -4.68 2.23
N ASN A 105 -11.98 -3.98 3.36
CA ASN A 105 -12.31 -2.56 3.45
C ASN A 105 -11.37 -1.70 2.61
N VAL A 106 -10.06 -2.03 2.60
CA VAL A 106 -9.07 -1.34 1.76
C VAL A 106 -9.36 -1.57 0.28
N GLU A 107 -9.58 -2.82 -0.12
CA GLU A 107 -9.92 -3.17 -1.51
C GLU A 107 -11.20 -2.47 -1.97
N GLN A 108 -12.23 -2.40 -1.11
CA GLN A 108 -13.47 -1.69 -1.39
C GLN A 108 -13.25 -0.17 -1.53
N ALA A 109 -12.39 0.43 -0.70
CA ALA A 109 -12.06 1.85 -0.81
C ALA A 109 -11.33 2.15 -2.12
N VAL A 110 -10.36 1.30 -2.50
CA VAL A 110 -9.67 1.40 -3.79
C VAL A 110 -10.64 1.21 -4.96
N SER A 111 -11.56 0.24 -4.88
CA SER A 111 -12.58 0.01 -5.91
C SER A 111 -13.46 1.25 -6.11
N ARG A 112 -13.94 1.85 -5.02
CA ARG A 112 -14.75 3.07 -5.09
C ARG A 112 -13.99 4.25 -5.67
N SER A 113 -12.74 4.44 -5.29
CA SER A 113 -11.93 5.58 -5.74
C SER A 113 -11.48 5.43 -7.19
N SER A 114 -11.20 4.22 -7.65
CA SER A 114 -10.75 3.93 -9.01
C SER A 114 -11.89 3.74 -10.02
N GLY A 115 -13.10 3.44 -9.55
CA GLY A 115 -14.23 3.05 -10.38
C GLY A 115 -14.13 1.64 -10.97
N VAL A 116 -13.18 0.83 -10.50
CA VAL A 116 -12.92 -0.54 -10.99
C VAL A 116 -13.58 -1.54 -10.04
N ASP A 117 -14.12 -2.63 -10.58
CA ASP A 117 -14.75 -3.67 -9.76
C ASP A 117 -13.78 -4.30 -8.76
N MET A 118 -14.32 -4.71 -7.61
CA MET A 118 -13.52 -5.22 -6.48
C MET A 118 -12.69 -6.46 -6.85
N GLY A 119 -13.21 -7.35 -7.70
CA GLY A 119 -12.48 -8.55 -8.12
C GLY A 119 -11.24 -8.22 -8.95
N SER A 120 -11.33 -7.23 -9.83
CA SER A 120 -10.20 -6.72 -10.60
C SER A 120 -9.21 -5.97 -9.70
N VAL A 121 -9.69 -5.16 -8.76
CA VAL A 121 -8.84 -4.49 -7.76
C VAL A 121 -8.03 -5.49 -6.94
N THR A 122 -8.69 -6.51 -6.39
CA THR A 122 -8.00 -7.58 -5.62
C THR A 122 -6.90 -8.25 -6.43
N LYS A 123 -7.16 -8.58 -7.69
CA LYS A 123 -6.15 -9.20 -8.58
C LYS A 123 -4.99 -8.26 -8.87
N ILE A 124 -5.27 -7.00 -9.20
CA ILE A 124 -4.22 -5.99 -9.47
C ILE A 124 -3.35 -5.81 -8.23
N MET A 125 -3.95 -5.63 -7.05
CA MET A 125 -3.23 -5.49 -5.79
C MET A 125 -2.37 -6.72 -5.49
N ALA A 126 -2.90 -7.94 -5.67
CA ALA A 126 -2.17 -9.18 -5.47
C ALA A 126 -1.00 -9.35 -6.46
N MET A 127 -1.12 -8.88 -7.70
CA MET A 127 -0.01 -8.90 -8.68
C MET A 127 1.09 -7.91 -8.32
N VAL A 128 0.74 -6.77 -7.74
CA VAL A 128 1.70 -5.69 -7.45
C VAL A 128 2.37 -5.86 -6.08
N ALA A 129 1.72 -6.50 -5.11
CA ALA A 129 2.25 -6.67 -3.77
C ALA A 129 3.66 -7.32 -3.73
N PRO A 130 3.95 -8.41 -4.45
CA PRO A 130 5.30 -8.98 -4.51
C PRO A 130 6.34 -8.05 -5.16
N LEU A 131 5.94 -7.20 -6.10
CA LEU A 131 6.84 -6.22 -6.72
C LEU A 131 7.24 -5.13 -5.74
N ILE A 132 6.30 -4.67 -4.90
CA ILE A 132 6.60 -3.72 -3.82
C ILE A 132 7.56 -4.35 -2.81
N MET A 133 7.29 -5.58 -2.39
CA MET A 133 8.17 -6.30 -1.48
C MET A 133 9.56 -6.54 -2.07
N GLY A 134 9.64 -6.94 -3.35
CA GLY A 134 10.90 -7.07 -4.05
C GLY A 134 11.69 -5.76 -4.16
N SER A 135 10.99 -4.64 -4.40
CA SER A 135 11.61 -3.31 -4.41
C SER A 135 12.22 -2.97 -3.05
N LEU A 136 11.50 -3.28 -1.99
CA LEU A 136 11.98 -3.11 -0.61
C LEU A 136 13.19 -4.01 -0.31
N GLY A 137 13.15 -5.28 -0.73
CA GLY A 137 14.24 -6.23 -0.60
C GLY A 137 15.51 -5.77 -1.32
N LYS A 138 15.36 -5.30 -2.56
CA LYS A 138 16.48 -4.74 -3.34
C LYS A 138 17.08 -3.48 -2.70
N ALA A 139 16.23 -2.61 -2.13
CA ALA A 139 16.69 -1.45 -1.39
C ALA A 139 17.44 -1.84 -0.11
N LYS A 140 16.90 -2.82 0.64
CA LYS A 140 17.55 -3.38 1.81
C LYS A 140 18.93 -3.94 1.48
N GLN A 141 19.07 -4.74 0.42
CA GLN A 141 20.34 -5.30 -0.01
C GLN A 141 21.38 -4.23 -0.38
N LYS A 142 20.94 -3.18 -1.07
CA LYS A 142 21.82 -2.07 -1.49
C LYS A 142 22.29 -1.20 -0.32
N GLN A 143 21.45 -1.01 0.69
CA GLN A 143 21.67 -0.02 1.76
C GLN A 143 21.93 -0.67 3.12
N GLY A 144 21.73 -1.99 3.26
CA GLY A 144 22.04 -2.72 4.49
C GLY A 144 21.13 -2.39 5.67
N PHE A 145 19.84 -2.06 5.41
CA PHE A 145 18.90 -1.66 6.45
C PHE A 145 18.77 -2.66 7.58
N ASP A 146 18.86 -2.14 8.81
CA ASP A 146 18.33 -2.81 9.98
C ASP A 146 16.83 -2.54 10.18
N ALA A 147 16.22 -3.12 11.23
CA ALA A 147 14.79 -3.00 11.49
C ALA A 147 14.37 -1.55 11.79
N SER A 148 15.19 -0.77 12.45
CA SER A 148 14.90 0.61 12.80
C SER A 148 15.02 1.53 11.59
N GLU A 149 16.03 1.30 10.76
CA GLU A 149 16.25 2.02 9.51
C GLU A 149 15.15 1.73 8.49
N LEU A 150 14.69 0.48 8.39
CA LEU A 150 13.55 0.11 7.54
C LEU A 150 12.28 0.83 7.99
N ALA A 151 11.96 0.83 9.30
CA ALA A 151 10.80 1.53 9.83
C ALA A 151 10.88 3.04 9.58
N ALA A 152 12.06 3.65 9.77
CA ALA A 152 12.27 5.06 9.49
C ALA A 152 12.13 5.39 8.00
N ALA A 153 12.65 4.54 7.11
CA ALA A 153 12.54 4.69 5.66
C ALA A 153 11.08 4.62 5.20
N LEU A 154 10.30 3.66 5.70
CA LEU A 154 8.86 3.54 5.40
C LEU A 154 8.08 4.74 5.92
N GLY A 155 8.35 5.22 7.13
CA GLY A 155 7.72 6.43 7.68
C GLY A 155 8.04 7.70 6.88
N GLN A 156 9.22 7.80 6.28
CA GLN A 156 9.55 8.89 5.37
C GLN A 156 8.76 8.80 4.06
N GLN A 157 8.62 7.59 3.48
CA GLN A 157 7.83 7.38 2.27
C GLN A 157 6.36 7.71 2.48
N GLU A 158 5.79 7.36 3.62
CA GLU A 158 4.42 7.75 3.98
C GLU A 158 4.27 9.28 4.01
N LYS A 159 5.23 9.99 4.60
CA LYS A 159 5.21 11.47 4.62
C LYS A 159 5.28 12.07 3.21
N VAL A 160 6.06 11.48 2.30
CA VAL A 160 6.13 11.90 0.89
C VAL A 160 4.79 11.62 0.19
N ALA A 161 4.24 10.42 0.36
CA ALA A 161 2.94 10.05 -0.20
C ALA A 161 1.82 10.96 0.33
N ARG A 162 1.83 11.29 1.62
CA ARG A 162 0.88 12.22 2.24
C ARG A 162 0.98 13.64 1.66
N LYS A 163 2.17 14.11 1.34
CA LYS A 163 2.35 15.42 0.66
C LYS A 163 1.83 15.41 -0.77
N ALA A 164 2.00 14.30 -1.49
CA ALA A 164 1.55 14.15 -2.87
C ALA A 164 0.03 13.93 -2.98
N SER A 165 -0.58 13.22 -2.03
CA SER A 165 -2.00 12.86 -2.02
C SER A 165 -2.54 12.82 -0.58
N PRO A 166 -2.72 13.97 0.09
CA PRO A 166 -3.12 14.04 1.50
C PRO A 166 -4.41 13.27 1.78
N THR A 167 -5.44 13.51 0.97
CA THR A 167 -6.78 12.92 1.13
C THR A 167 -6.76 11.40 1.01
N ALA A 168 -5.98 10.84 0.08
CA ALA A 168 -5.88 9.40 -0.10
C ALA A 168 -5.18 8.75 1.10
N VAL A 169 -4.05 9.29 1.54
CA VAL A 169 -3.29 8.73 2.67
C VAL A 169 -4.10 8.83 3.97
N ASP A 170 -4.77 9.97 4.23
CA ASP A 170 -5.58 10.15 5.42
C ASP A 170 -6.79 9.22 5.44
N MET A 171 -7.45 9.00 4.29
CA MET A 171 -8.54 8.05 4.15
C MET A 171 -8.08 6.61 4.42
N PHE A 172 -6.94 6.19 3.88
CA PHE A 172 -6.41 4.83 4.12
C PHE A 172 -5.84 4.68 5.53
N SER A 173 -5.21 5.70 6.09
CA SER A 173 -4.76 5.68 7.48
C SER A 173 -5.93 5.51 8.44
N SER A 174 -7.03 6.23 8.26
CA SER A 174 -8.24 6.09 9.09
C SER A 174 -8.92 4.73 8.91
N LEU A 175 -8.93 4.15 7.69
CA LEU A 175 -9.42 2.80 7.47
C LEU A 175 -8.56 1.73 8.15
N LEU A 176 -7.25 1.97 8.27
CA LEU A 176 -6.32 1.08 8.93
C LEU A 176 -6.29 1.29 10.45
N ASP A 177 -6.72 2.44 10.95
CA ASP A 177 -6.75 2.80 12.38
C ASP A 177 -8.08 2.46 13.07
N SER A 178 -8.96 1.74 12.43
CA SER A 178 -10.32 1.40 12.89
C SER A 178 -10.44 0.53 14.16
N ASP A 179 -9.38 0.27 14.90
CA ASP A 179 -9.36 -0.35 16.23
C ASP A 179 -8.83 0.58 17.33
N GLY A 180 -8.66 1.83 16.98
CA GLY A 180 -8.74 3.01 17.80
C GLY A 180 -7.97 3.02 19.11
N ASP A 181 -6.69 3.23 19.08
CA ASP A 181 -6.05 3.96 20.17
C ASP A 181 -5.54 5.35 19.72
N GLY A 182 -5.80 5.70 18.48
CA GLY A 182 -5.44 6.95 17.84
C GLY A 182 -6.63 7.73 17.27
N SER A 183 -7.58 8.12 18.13
CA SER A 183 -8.44 9.33 18.02
C SER A 183 -9.35 9.58 16.81
N SER A 184 -9.47 8.73 15.80
CA SER A 184 -10.46 9.00 14.74
C SER A 184 -11.91 8.89 15.20
N MET A 185 -12.19 8.16 16.27
CA MET A 185 -13.52 8.11 16.90
C MET A 185 -13.80 9.37 17.73
N ASP A 186 -12.80 9.90 18.41
CA ASP A 186 -12.93 11.12 19.19
C ASP A 186 -13.16 12.35 18.31
N ASP A 187 -12.59 12.38 17.11
CA ASP A 187 -12.78 13.47 16.15
C ASP A 187 -14.17 13.40 15.48
N ILE A 188 -14.70 12.21 15.21
CA ILE A 188 -16.09 12.05 14.73
C ILE A 188 -17.09 12.41 15.84
N VAL A 189 -16.82 12.07 17.10
CA VAL A 189 -17.67 12.46 18.23
C VAL A 189 -17.57 13.96 18.50
N LYS A 190 -16.38 14.55 18.42
CA LYS A 190 -16.18 16.02 18.53
C LYS A 190 -16.84 16.77 17.38
N MET A 191 -16.74 16.27 16.14
CA MET A 191 -17.42 16.87 14.97
C MET A 191 -18.95 16.70 15.08
N GLY A 192 -19.44 15.54 15.51
CA GLY A 192 -20.86 15.28 15.73
C GLY A 192 -21.45 16.10 16.88
N SER A 193 -20.72 16.27 17.99
CA SER A 193 -21.15 17.09 19.13
C SER A 193 -21.11 18.59 18.82
N GLY A 194 -20.17 19.03 17.98
CA GLY A 194 -20.10 20.43 17.52
C GLY A 194 -21.29 20.81 16.61
N LEU A 195 -21.73 19.89 15.77
CA LEU A 195 -22.91 20.11 14.91
C LEU A 195 -24.22 20.04 15.69
N LEU A 196 -24.34 19.17 16.69
CA LEU A 196 -25.55 19.09 17.52
C LEU A 196 -25.64 20.23 18.54
N GLY A 197 -24.50 20.70 19.07
CA GLY A 197 -24.45 21.86 19.97
C GLY A 197 -24.87 23.16 19.31
N GLY A 198 -24.59 23.32 17.99
CA GLY A 198 -25.01 24.48 17.20
C GLY A 198 -26.51 24.53 16.85
N LEU A 199 -27.18 23.36 16.85
CA LEU A 199 -28.61 23.29 16.47
C LEU A 199 -29.56 23.42 17.68
N PHE A 200 -29.09 23.21 18.92
CA PHE A 200 -29.91 23.23 20.12
C PHE A 200 -29.52 24.34 21.15
N GLY A 201 -28.54 25.18 20.83
CA GLY A 201 -28.04 26.24 21.70
C GLY A 201 -28.52 27.67 21.33
N GLY A 202 -29.67 27.80 20.73
CA GLY A 202 -30.30 29.11 20.42
C GLY A 202 -31.39 29.46 21.42
N LYS A 203 -31.01 30.16 22.51
CA LYS A 203 -31.92 31.03 23.27
C LYS A 203 -31.13 32.19 23.83
#